data_398fd26c507db9ba7ca1529ecbf6694f
#
_entry.id   398fd26c507db9ba7ca1529ecbf6694f
#
_cell.length_a   1.000
_cell.length_b   1.000
_cell.length_c   1.000
_cell.angle_alpha   90.00
_cell.angle_beta   90.00
_cell.angle_gamma   90.00
#
_symmetry.space_group_name_H-M   'P 1'
#
loop_
_entity.id
_entity.type
_entity.pdbx_description
1 polymer ?
#
loop_
_entity_poly.entity_id
_entity_poly.type
_entity_poly.pdbx_seq_one_letter_code
_entity_poly.pdbx_strand_id
1 'polypeptide(L)'
;AEFYRFYRDKMIVQGAKPNAAHLKLAELERAGKLKAVVTQNIDGLHQAAGSKVVYELHGSTLRNYCTRCRKKYPLSFIAESTGVPHCTEPNCGGIVRPDVVLYEEGLDQDVIEGAVAAIRRADMLIIGGTSLVVYPAAGLINYYAGKKLVLINKSPTGMDYRADLAISAPIGEVFSQITVK
;
A
#
# COMPACT_ATOMS: atom_id res chain seq x y z
N ALA A 1 -8.27 -9.20 -22.33
CA ALA A 1 -7.09 -10.06 -22.55
C ALA A 1 -5.78 -9.29 -22.29
N GLU A 2 -5.62 -8.10 -22.88
CA GLU A 2 -4.39 -7.29 -22.77
C GLU A 2 -4.03 -6.90 -21.33
N PHE A 3 -5.01 -6.42 -20.56
CA PHE A 3 -4.84 -6.11 -19.13
C PHE A 3 -4.21 -7.29 -18.37
N TYR A 4 -4.74 -8.51 -18.51
CA TYR A 4 -4.22 -9.68 -17.77
C TYR A 4 -2.84 -10.11 -18.23
N ARG A 5 -2.50 -9.91 -19.50
CA ARG A 5 -1.13 -10.12 -19.99
C ARG A 5 -0.18 -9.14 -19.28
N PHE A 6 -0.47 -7.85 -19.35
CA PHE A 6 0.32 -6.81 -18.67
C PHE A 6 0.37 -7.05 -17.16
N TYR A 7 -0.74 -7.40 -16.54
CA TYR A 7 -0.83 -7.63 -15.10
C TYR A 7 0.09 -8.78 -14.66
N ARG A 8 0.06 -9.91 -15.36
CA ARG A 8 0.96 -11.04 -15.07
C ARG A 8 2.43 -10.70 -15.30
N ASP A 9 2.72 -9.98 -16.39
CA ASP A 9 4.10 -9.71 -16.79
C ASP A 9 4.76 -8.59 -15.96
N LYS A 10 4.00 -7.62 -15.47
CA LYS A 10 4.51 -6.37 -14.90
C LYS A 10 4.05 -6.09 -13.47
N MET A 11 2.86 -6.53 -13.08
CA MET A 11 2.28 -6.18 -11.78
C MET A 11 2.45 -7.27 -10.73
N ILE A 12 2.53 -8.54 -11.15
CA ILE A 12 2.81 -9.65 -10.25
C ILE A 12 4.31 -9.79 -10.07
N VAL A 13 4.83 -9.25 -8.98
CA VAL A 13 6.25 -9.37 -8.64
C VAL A 13 6.46 -10.62 -7.79
N GLN A 14 6.94 -11.69 -8.43
CA GLN A 14 7.26 -12.93 -7.71
C GLN A 14 8.60 -12.79 -6.97
N GLY A 15 8.66 -13.29 -5.73
CA GLY A 15 9.89 -13.37 -4.95
C GLY A 15 10.36 -12.05 -4.33
N ALA A 16 9.59 -10.97 -4.44
CA ALA A 16 9.89 -9.73 -3.71
C ALA A 16 9.85 -9.98 -2.20
N LYS A 17 10.83 -9.42 -1.48
CA LYS A 17 10.95 -9.55 -0.02
C LYS A 17 10.87 -8.18 0.64
N PRO A 18 10.35 -8.10 1.88
CA PRO A 18 10.42 -6.88 2.68
C PRO A 18 11.84 -6.33 2.78
N ASN A 19 12.00 -5.05 2.57
CA ASN A 19 13.27 -4.34 2.76
C ASN A 19 13.41 -3.83 4.21
N ALA A 20 14.53 -3.18 4.51
CA ALA A 20 14.83 -2.66 5.86
C ALA A 20 13.74 -1.71 6.40
N ALA A 21 13.10 -0.90 5.55
CA ALA A 21 12.02 -0.02 5.98
C ALA A 21 10.78 -0.82 6.40
N HIS A 22 10.35 -1.81 5.63
CA HIS A 22 9.22 -2.66 5.99
C HIS A 22 9.45 -3.38 7.33
N LEU A 23 10.64 -3.96 7.51
CA LEU A 23 11.01 -4.68 8.74
C LEU A 23 11.04 -3.74 9.96
N LYS A 24 11.58 -2.53 9.80
CA LYS A 24 11.62 -1.53 10.87
C LYS A 24 10.25 -1.01 11.24
N LEU A 25 9.36 -0.80 10.27
CA LEU A 25 7.97 -0.42 10.54
C LEU A 25 7.25 -1.48 11.38
N ALA A 26 7.41 -2.76 11.03
CA ALA A 26 6.85 -3.86 11.81
C ALA A 26 7.47 -3.96 13.22
N GLU A 27 8.76 -3.66 13.38
CA GLU A 27 9.42 -3.58 14.69
C GLU A 27 8.85 -2.43 15.54
N LEU A 28 8.69 -1.23 14.98
CA LEU A 28 8.10 -0.07 15.64
C LEU A 28 6.64 -0.32 16.06
N GLU A 29 5.87 -1.04 15.23
CA GLU A 29 4.49 -1.42 15.55
C GLU A 29 4.45 -2.38 16.74
N ARG A 30 5.28 -3.43 16.75
CA ARG A 30 5.42 -4.36 17.89
C ARG A 30 5.81 -3.66 19.19
N ALA A 31 6.64 -2.62 19.09
CA ALA A 31 7.03 -1.79 20.24
C ALA A 31 5.97 -0.74 20.65
N GLY A 32 4.80 -0.73 20.00
CA GLY A 32 3.72 0.23 20.26
C GLY A 32 3.99 1.67 19.83
N LYS A 33 5.10 1.91 19.12
CA LYS A 33 5.50 3.24 18.62
C LYS A 33 4.78 3.61 17.33
N LEU A 34 4.60 2.67 16.40
CA LEU A 34 3.85 2.86 15.17
C LEU A 34 2.40 2.40 15.37
N LYS A 35 1.44 3.21 14.95
CA LYS A 35 0.00 2.91 15.09
C LYS A 35 -0.63 2.34 13.84
N ALA A 36 -0.15 2.74 12.67
CA ALA A 36 -0.62 2.23 11.38
C ALA A 36 0.40 2.52 10.27
N VAL A 37 0.33 1.74 9.22
CA VAL A 37 0.93 2.02 7.92
C VAL A 37 -0.20 2.38 6.95
N VAL A 38 -0.06 3.49 6.24
CA VAL A 38 -0.93 3.88 5.12
C VAL A 38 -0.09 3.79 3.86
N THR A 39 -0.46 2.91 2.93
CA THR A 39 0.37 2.64 1.76
C THR A 39 -0.42 2.74 0.46
N GLN A 40 0.25 3.22 -0.59
CA GLN A 40 -0.22 3.16 -1.97
C GLN A 40 0.23 1.87 -2.69
N ASN A 41 1.15 1.12 -2.08
CA ASN A 41 1.65 -0.13 -2.64
C ASN A 41 0.60 -1.25 -2.54
N ILE A 42 0.62 -2.14 -3.53
CA ILE A 42 -0.32 -3.25 -3.68
C ILE A 42 0.33 -4.62 -3.49
N ASP A 43 1.59 -4.65 -3.07
CA ASP A 43 2.47 -5.83 -3.06
C ASP A 43 2.36 -6.71 -1.80
N GLY A 44 1.72 -6.21 -0.73
CA GLY A 44 1.58 -6.92 0.54
C GLY A 44 2.87 -7.04 1.36
N LEU A 45 3.93 -6.30 1.03
CA LEU A 45 5.24 -6.43 1.70
C LEU A 45 5.22 -5.93 3.15
N HIS A 46 4.35 -5.00 3.50
CA HIS A 46 4.17 -4.57 4.90
C HIS A 46 3.65 -5.72 5.77
N GLN A 47 2.63 -6.43 5.30
CA GLN A 47 2.08 -7.60 5.99
C GLN A 47 3.10 -8.74 6.04
N ALA A 48 3.83 -8.98 4.95
CA ALA A 48 4.91 -9.96 4.90
C ALA A 48 6.05 -9.65 5.88
N ALA A 49 6.31 -8.37 6.18
CA ALA A 49 7.26 -7.94 7.22
C ALA A 49 6.72 -8.12 8.64
N GLY A 50 5.43 -8.33 8.80
CA GLY A 50 4.75 -8.54 10.08
C GLY A 50 3.93 -7.35 10.61
N SER A 51 3.77 -6.27 9.84
CA SER A 51 2.83 -5.18 10.17
C SER A 51 1.40 -5.69 10.19
N LYS A 52 0.61 -5.24 11.18
CA LYS A 52 -0.77 -5.68 11.44
C LYS A 52 -1.80 -4.66 10.99
N VAL A 53 -1.55 -3.38 11.26
CA VAL A 53 -2.47 -2.29 10.90
C VAL A 53 -1.95 -1.61 9.64
N VAL A 54 -2.43 -2.08 8.48
CA VAL A 54 -2.01 -1.59 7.16
C VAL A 54 -3.24 -1.18 6.36
N TYR A 55 -3.31 0.09 6.00
CA TYR A 55 -4.34 0.64 5.10
C TYR A 55 -3.80 0.68 3.67
N GLU A 56 -4.18 -0.30 2.86
CA GLU A 56 -3.79 -0.42 1.46
C GLU A 56 -4.74 0.40 0.57
N LEU A 57 -4.43 1.68 0.36
CA LEU A 57 -5.30 2.63 -0.34
C LEU A 57 -5.68 2.19 -1.76
N HIS A 58 -4.78 1.49 -2.44
CA HIS A 58 -4.97 1.00 -3.81
C HIS A 58 -5.27 -0.51 -3.88
N GLY A 59 -5.67 -1.11 -2.76
CA GLY A 59 -5.95 -2.53 -2.68
C GLY A 59 -4.69 -3.41 -2.67
N SER A 60 -4.83 -4.67 -3.13
CA SER A 60 -3.72 -5.63 -3.10
C SER A 60 -3.80 -6.65 -4.23
N THR A 61 -2.65 -6.98 -4.81
CA THR A 61 -2.51 -8.06 -5.78
C THR A 61 -2.79 -9.43 -5.16
N LEU A 62 -2.64 -9.56 -3.84
CA LEU A 62 -2.84 -10.82 -3.13
C LEU A 62 -4.33 -11.19 -2.96
N ARG A 63 -5.23 -10.22 -3.09
CA ARG A 63 -6.68 -10.42 -3.04
C ARG A 63 -7.26 -10.37 -4.44
N ASN A 64 -8.02 -11.39 -4.79
CA ASN A 64 -8.68 -11.48 -6.09
C ASN A 64 -10.10 -11.99 -5.91
N TYR A 65 -11.03 -11.58 -6.74
CA TYR A 65 -12.44 -11.96 -6.60
C TYR A 65 -13.18 -12.02 -7.94
N CYS A 66 -14.20 -12.85 -7.97
CA CYS A 66 -15.14 -12.89 -9.10
C CYS A 66 -16.03 -11.65 -9.11
N THR A 67 -16.16 -10.99 -10.25
CA THR A 67 -17.01 -9.79 -10.43
C THR A 67 -18.50 -10.07 -10.27
N ARG A 68 -18.96 -11.33 -10.44
CA ARG A 68 -20.38 -11.72 -10.31
C ARG A 68 -20.74 -12.25 -8.93
N CYS A 69 -20.08 -13.32 -8.48
CA CYS A 69 -20.45 -14.01 -7.23
C CYS A 69 -19.59 -13.65 -6.03
N ARG A 70 -18.56 -12.80 -6.22
CA ARG A 70 -17.63 -12.32 -5.18
C ARG A 70 -16.78 -13.43 -4.55
N LYS A 71 -16.79 -14.66 -5.08
CA LYS A 71 -15.87 -15.70 -4.64
C LYS A 71 -14.44 -15.20 -4.70
N LYS A 72 -13.70 -15.44 -3.62
CA LYS A 72 -12.29 -15.06 -3.50
C LYS A 72 -11.39 -16.10 -4.17
N TYR A 73 -10.26 -15.61 -4.73
CA TYR A 73 -9.25 -16.41 -5.41
C TYR A 73 -7.86 -16.00 -4.95
N PRO A 74 -6.90 -16.94 -4.80
CA PRO A 74 -5.52 -16.61 -4.52
C PRO A 74 -4.85 -15.95 -5.74
N LEU A 75 -3.70 -15.28 -5.51
CA LEU A 75 -2.91 -14.69 -6.59
C LEU A 75 -2.50 -15.72 -7.65
N SER A 76 -2.15 -16.95 -7.23
CA SER A 76 -1.76 -18.03 -8.14
C SER A 76 -2.82 -18.32 -9.20
N PHE A 77 -4.10 -18.19 -8.86
CA PHE A 77 -5.19 -18.40 -9.82
C PHE A 77 -5.11 -17.45 -11.03
N ILE A 78 -4.73 -16.19 -10.82
CA ILE A 78 -4.52 -15.24 -11.93
C ILE A 78 -3.14 -15.48 -12.59
N ALA A 79 -2.11 -15.69 -11.79
CA ALA A 79 -0.73 -15.84 -12.26
C ALA A 79 -0.58 -17.04 -13.22
N GLU A 80 -1.24 -18.16 -12.91
CA GLU A 80 -1.19 -19.40 -13.68
C GLU A 80 -2.23 -19.47 -14.81
N SER A 81 -3.18 -18.52 -14.84
CA SER A 81 -4.22 -18.51 -15.88
C SER A 81 -3.67 -18.07 -17.23
N THR A 82 -4.33 -18.55 -18.30
CA THR A 82 -4.14 -18.05 -19.67
C THR A 82 -5.31 -17.17 -20.07
N GLY A 83 -5.03 -16.06 -20.77
CA GLY A 83 -6.11 -15.15 -21.21
C GLY A 83 -6.78 -14.40 -20.05
N VAL A 84 -8.10 -14.35 -20.08
CA VAL A 84 -8.94 -13.74 -19.03
C VAL A 84 -9.35 -14.82 -18.04
N PRO A 85 -9.02 -14.71 -16.75
CA PRO A 85 -9.41 -15.70 -15.75
C PRO A 85 -10.92 -15.63 -15.45
N HIS A 86 -11.58 -16.77 -15.50
CA HIS A 86 -13.01 -16.89 -15.23
C HIS A 86 -13.28 -17.67 -13.94
N CYS A 87 -14.38 -17.33 -13.30
CA CYS A 87 -14.84 -17.95 -12.07
C CYS A 87 -15.12 -19.46 -12.27
N THR A 88 -14.68 -20.27 -11.32
CA THR A 88 -14.86 -21.73 -11.33
C THR A 88 -16.17 -22.19 -10.72
N GLU A 89 -17.00 -21.26 -10.19
CA GLU A 89 -18.33 -21.62 -9.66
C GLU A 89 -19.28 -22.04 -10.78
N PRO A 90 -20.04 -23.13 -10.61
CA PRO A 90 -21.02 -23.57 -11.58
C PRO A 90 -21.98 -22.46 -11.99
N ASN A 91 -22.21 -22.31 -13.29
CA ASN A 91 -23.11 -21.31 -13.87
C ASN A 91 -22.76 -19.83 -13.58
N CYS A 92 -21.58 -19.54 -13.00
CA CYS A 92 -21.17 -18.17 -12.73
C CYS A 92 -20.59 -17.49 -13.97
N GLY A 93 -19.50 -18.01 -14.53
CA GLY A 93 -18.82 -17.44 -15.70
C GLY A 93 -18.30 -16.01 -15.55
N GLY A 94 -18.33 -15.45 -14.33
CA GLY A 94 -17.83 -14.11 -14.05
C GLY A 94 -16.31 -14.01 -14.20
N ILE A 95 -15.79 -12.82 -14.51
CA ILE A 95 -14.36 -12.57 -14.60
C ILE A 95 -13.77 -12.50 -13.18
N VAL A 96 -12.61 -13.11 -12.96
CA VAL A 96 -11.85 -12.96 -11.72
C VAL A 96 -10.86 -11.83 -11.89
N ARG A 97 -11.01 -10.76 -11.09
CA ARG A 97 -10.11 -9.60 -11.13
C ARG A 97 -9.34 -9.45 -9.81
N PRO A 98 -8.14 -8.81 -9.86
CA PRO A 98 -7.46 -8.39 -8.64
C PRO A 98 -8.25 -7.28 -7.92
N ASP A 99 -8.12 -7.27 -6.60
CA ASP A 99 -8.63 -6.22 -5.72
C ASP A 99 -7.66 -5.04 -5.71
N VAL A 100 -7.45 -4.47 -6.89
CA VAL A 100 -6.56 -3.33 -7.11
C VAL A 100 -7.38 -2.21 -7.73
N VAL A 101 -7.23 -1.00 -7.18
CA VAL A 101 -7.88 0.21 -7.69
C VAL A 101 -7.19 0.64 -8.99
N LEU A 102 -7.94 0.69 -10.06
CA LEU A 102 -7.49 1.15 -11.37
C LEU A 102 -7.76 2.65 -11.55
N TYR A 103 -7.18 3.24 -12.59
CA TYR A 103 -7.52 4.61 -12.95
C TYR A 103 -9.03 4.77 -13.16
N GLU A 104 -9.57 5.91 -12.68
CA GLU A 104 -11.00 6.23 -12.70
C GLU A 104 -11.86 5.43 -11.70
N GLU A 105 -11.31 4.46 -10.98
CA GLU A 105 -11.99 3.80 -9.87
C GLU A 105 -11.79 4.59 -8.55
N GLY A 106 -12.83 4.65 -7.72
CA GLY A 106 -12.75 5.23 -6.38
C GLY A 106 -11.98 4.33 -5.41
N LEU A 107 -11.32 4.93 -4.43
CA LEU A 107 -10.72 4.19 -3.33
C LEU A 107 -11.82 3.63 -2.42
N ASP A 108 -11.50 2.55 -1.71
CA ASP A 108 -12.37 1.96 -0.70
C ASP A 108 -12.60 2.94 0.45
N GLN A 109 -13.88 3.24 0.73
CA GLN A 109 -14.26 4.27 1.71
C GLN A 109 -13.84 3.88 3.14
N ASP A 110 -13.99 2.62 3.53
CA ASP A 110 -13.63 2.14 4.86
C ASP A 110 -12.11 2.23 5.07
N VAL A 111 -11.33 1.93 4.02
CA VAL A 111 -9.85 2.06 4.05
C VAL A 111 -9.44 3.52 4.20
N ILE A 112 -10.07 4.44 3.45
CA ILE A 112 -9.79 5.88 3.56
C ILE A 112 -10.14 6.39 4.96
N GLU A 113 -11.32 6.06 5.47
CA GLU A 113 -11.76 6.52 6.79
C GLU A 113 -10.82 6.04 7.90
N GLY A 114 -10.41 4.76 7.85
CA GLY A 114 -9.43 4.21 8.77
C GLY A 114 -8.07 4.91 8.68
N ALA A 115 -7.57 5.14 7.47
CA ALA A 115 -6.32 5.86 7.23
C ALA A 115 -6.38 7.30 7.75
N VAL A 116 -7.45 8.05 7.44
CA VAL A 116 -7.66 9.42 7.93
C VAL A 116 -7.74 9.45 9.45
N ALA A 117 -8.48 8.52 10.05
CA ALA A 117 -8.57 8.43 11.51
C ALA A 117 -7.21 8.15 12.17
N ALA A 118 -6.38 7.31 11.57
CA ALA A 118 -5.03 7.05 12.05
C ALA A 118 -4.14 8.29 11.92
N ILE A 119 -4.16 8.98 10.78
CA ILE A 119 -3.38 10.19 10.52
C ILE A 119 -3.77 11.32 11.50
N ARG A 120 -5.06 11.54 11.72
CA ARG A 120 -5.55 12.59 12.64
C ARG A 120 -5.11 12.39 14.08
N ARG A 121 -4.94 11.14 14.52
CA ARG A 121 -4.54 10.79 15.90
C ARG A 121 -3.03 10.66 16.09
N ALA A 122 -2.26 10.78 15.02
CA ALA A 122 -0.81 10.61 15.11
C ALA A 122 -0.13 11.81 15.73
N ASP A 123 0.79 11.58 16.68
CA ASP A 123 1.68 12.62 17.22
C ASP A 123 2.78 12.99 16.23
N MET A 124 3.16 12.04 15.37
CA MET A 124 4.13 12.19 14.30
C MET A 124 3.61 11.51 13.05
N LEU A 125 3.72 12.18 11.91
CA LEU A 125 3.47 11.59 10.59
C LEU A 125 4.80 11.50 9.85
N ILE A 126 5.16 10.29 9.43
CA ILE A 126 6.30 10.04 8.56
C ILE A 126 5.79 9.68 7.18
N ILE A 127 6.21 10.40 6.17
CA ILE A 127 5.89 10.14 4.76
C ILE A 127 7.19 9.73 4.06
N GLY A 128 7.16 8.64 3.33
CA GLY A 128 8.35 8.15 2.67
C GLY A 128 8.11 7.41 1.37
N GLY A 129 9.07 7.51 0.45
CA GLY A 129 9.06 6.76 -0.80
C GLY A 129 7.94 7.13 -1.76
N THR A 130 7.44 8.37 -1.72
CA THR A 130 6.35 8.84 -2.58
C THR A 130 6.64 10.23 -3.14
N SER A 131 6.21 10.47 -4.37
CA SER A 131 6.29 11.81 -4.99
C SER A 131 5.20 12.78 -4.50
N LEU A 132 4.19 12.28 -3.77
CA LEU A 132 3.01 13.04 -3.32
C LEU A 132 2.23 13.73 -4.45
N VAL A 133 2.19 13.12 -5.63
CA VAL A 133 1.45 13.66 -6.81
C VAL A 133 0.21 12.84 -7.16
N VAL A 134 0.06 11.62 -6.65
CA VAL A 134 -1.07 10.72 -6.97
C VAL A 134 -2.23 10.99 -6.01
N TYR A 135 -3.28 11.62 -6.52
CA TYR A 135 -4.52 11.86 -5.78
C TYR A 135 -5.52 10.71 -5.96
N PRO A 136 -6.40 10.45 -4.95
CA PRO A 136 -6.59 11.23 -3.71
C PRO A 136 -5.59 10.92 -2.59
N ALA A 137 -4.75 9.91 -2.71
CA ALA A 137 -3.83 9.47 -1.65
C ALA A 137 -2.87 10.58 -1.18
N ALA A 138 -2.31 11.39 -2.10
CA ALA A 138 -1.46 12.54 -1.76
C ALA A 138 -2.19 13.58 -0.88
N GLY A 139 -3.50 13.70 -1.00
CA GLY A 139 -4.33 14.61 -0.21
C GLY A 139 -4.46 14.23 1.26
N LEU A 140 -4.15 13.00 1.65
CA LEU A 140 -4.29 12.52 3.03
C LEU A 140 -3.37 13.26 4.01
N ILE A 141 -2.25 13.83 3.56
CA ILE A 141 -1.38 14.69 4.38
C ILE A 141 -2.14 15.87 5.00
N ASN A 142 -3.22 16.35 4.35
CA ASN A 142 -3.99 17.49 4.83
C ASN A 142 -4.82 17.18 6.08
N TYR A 143 -5.02 15.93 6.42
CA TYR A 143 -5.71 15.53 7.64
C TYR A 143 -4.79 15.48 8.87
N TYR A 144 -3.47 15.62 8.68
CA TYR A 144 -2.52 15.70 9.77
C TYR A 144 -2.46 17.13 10.34
N ALA A 145 -2.72 17.27 11.64
CA ALA A 145 -2.72 18.54 12.35
C ALA A 145 -1.61 18.60 13.44
N GLY A 146 -0.77 17.60 13.53
CA GLY A 146 0.33 17.53 14.47
C GLY A 146 1.52 18.44 14.09
N LYS A 147 2.56 18.44 14.92
CA LYS A 147 3.76 19.30 14.79
C LYS A 147 5.03 18.52 14.50
N LYS A 148 4.93 17.30 13.97
CA LYS A 148 6.09 16.45 13.68
C LYS A 148 5.87 15.73 12.36
N LEU A 149 5.93 16.48 11.26
CA LEU A 149 5.86 15.94 9.90
C LEU A 149 7.27 15.66 9.40
N VAL A 150 7.56 14.39 9.14
CA VAL A 150 8.84 13.95 8.59
C VAL A 150 8.64 13.47 7.16
N LEU A 151 9.44 13.97 6.24
CA LEU A 151 9.47 13.53 4.84
C LEU A 151 10.79 12.82 4.56
N ILE A 152 10.72 11.59 4.06
CA ILE A 152 11.90 10.79 3.71
C ILE A 152 11.72 10.34 2.27
N ASN A 153 12.45 10.95 1.35
CA ASN A 153 12.37 10.60 -0.06
C ASN A 153 13.72 10.78 -0.75
N LYS A 154 13.99 9.98 -1.77
CA LYS A 154 15.26 10.06 -2.51
C LYS A 154 15.37 11.35 -3.34
N SER A 155 14.25 11.84 -3.82
CA SER A 155 14.15 13.08 -4.60
C SER A 155 13.25 14.08 -3.90
N PRO A 156 13.45 15.40 -4.08
CA PRO A 156 12.55 16.41 -3.55
C PRO A 156 11.11 16.19 -3.98
N THR A 157 10.18 16.55 -3.12
CA THR A 157 8.74 16.57 -3.40
C THR A 157 8.19 17.98 -3.39
N GLY A 158 7.05 18.20 -4.03
CA GLY A 158 6.38 19.49 -3.97
C GLY A 158 5.85 19.88 -2.57
N MET A 159 6.03 19.02 -1.56
CA MET A 159 5.51 19.20 -0.20
C MET A 159 6.61 19.35 0.86
N ASP A 160 7.89 19.38 0.47
CA ASP A 160 9.03 19.45 1.40
C ASP A 160 8.94 20.68 2.32
N TYR A 161 8.39 21.79 1.82
CA TYR A 161 8.19 23.03 2.59
C TYR A 161 7.22 22.86 3.78
N ARG A 162 6.42 21.80 3.81
CA ARG A 162 5.49 21.49 4.92
C ARG A 162 6.14 20.66 6.03
N ALA A 163 7.26 20.01 5.73
CA ALA A 163 7.88 19.10 6.68
C ALA A 163 8.69 19.85 7.73
N ASP A 164 8.59 19.43 9.00
CA ASP A 164 9.48 19.86 10.06
C ASP A 164 10.88 19.27 9.88
N LEU A 165 10.96 18.10 9.21
CA LEU A 165 12.21 17.45 8.84
C LEU A 165 12.07 16.78 7.49
N ALA A 166 12.86 17.19 6.51
CA ALA A 166 13.00 16.54 5.21
C ALA A 166 14.36 15.85 5.09
N ILE A 167 14.36 14.56 4.76
CA ILE A 167 15.55 13.73 4.60
C ILE A 167 15.64 13.24 3.16
N SER A 168 16.66 13.70 2.42
CA SER A 168 16.94 13.28 1.05
C SER A 168 17.82 12.02 1.05
N ALA A 169 17.20 10.85 1.27
CA ALA A 169 17.88 9.56 1.27
C ALA A 169 16.91 8.40 0.98
N PRO A 170 17.41 7.22 0.57
CA PRO A 170 16.60 6.02 0.48
C PRO A 170 15.96 5.67 1.82
N ILE A 171 14.65 5.46 1.84
CA ILE A 171 13.90 5.21 3.08
C ILE A 171 14.44 3.98 3.85
N GLY A 172 14.90 2.94 3.16
CA GLY A 172 15.49 1.76 3.79
C GLY A 172 16.77 2.08 4.57
N GLU A 173 17.61 2.97 4.05
CA GLU A 173 18.83 3.40 4.72
C GLU A 173 18.53 4.22 5.98
N VAL A 174 17.58 5.15 5.89
CA VAL A 174 17.16 5.95 7.04
C VAL A 174 16.57 5.08 8.15
N PHE A 175 15.64 4.20 7.79
CA PHE A 175 14.98 3.32 8.77
C PHE A 175 15.94 2.29 9.40
N SER A 176 16.96 1.83 8.67
CA SER A 176 17.97 0.90 9.24
C SER A 176 18.75 1.50 10.41
N GLN A 177 18.85 2.82 10.51
CA GLN A 177 19.56 3.55 11.56
C GLN A 177 18.68 3.84 12.80
N ILE A 178 17.36 3.61 12.72
CA ILE A 178 16.46 3.86 13.84
C ILE A 178 16.61 2.74 14.88
N THR A 179 16.92 3.14 16.12
CA THR A 179 16.92 2.24 17.27
C THR A 179 15.60 2.37 18.01
N VAL A 180 14.93 1.24 18.22
CA VAL A 180 13.68 1.17 18.99
C VAL A 180 14.04 0.98 20.46
N LYS A 181 13.67 1.95 21.31
CA LYS A 181 13.85 1.92 22.76
C LYS A 181 12.52 1.71 23.47
#